data_cd7eb22a28ae880b976eeb26ff83f0e3
#
_entry.id   cd7eb22a28ae880b976eeb26ff83f0e3
#
_cell.length_a   1.000
_cell.length_b   1.000
_cell.length_c   1.000
_cell.angle_alpha   90.00
_cell.angle_beta   90.00
_cell.angle_gamma   90.00
#
_symmetry.space_group_name_H-M   'P 1'
#
loop_
_entity.id
_entity.type
_entity.pdbx_description
1 polymer ?
#
loop_
_entity_poly.entity_id
_entity_poly.type
_entity_poly.pdbx_seq_one_letter_code
_entity_poly.pdbx_strand_id
1 'polypeptide(L)'
;MTSDGKKGGSMRFYAWKENFAKADPMIVENHPLPMFMCRVLASRGIKDSAAARDFLNASQTLSDPMLMHDMEKAVSIVRCAIDEGKKILVFGDYDCDGITATVMLYEYLEGEGADVCYYIPERLGEGYGLSMQTVEMIISSGIELIITVDNGISAVAEIARAKEAGIEVVVTDHHALPQQLPPADALLNSAFEADDSPSRYLCGAAMAFKLIAALEQQVQGDDVQDLLLEQFGDLTAIATLADVVPLKGENRTITHMGLEILAHTNRPGLQALARNAKANLTACHSDTVSFVLAPRINVTGRIGSVDTAVQLLLTQNEEQAESLAAEIEKLNAERRRIEELISAETEELLRKKPSLLHSRIMTLVGDDWHLGVIGISAARMVDRYRKPCMVISCSDGIARGSARSVEGFSII
;
A
#
# COMPACT_ATOMS: atom_id res chain seq x y z
N MET A 1 -30.01 43.02 -25.88
CA MET A 1 -29.30 42.08 -26.77
C MET A 1 -27.86 42.04 -26.28
N THR A 2 -27.58 41.15 -25.38
CA THR A 2 -26.23 40.89 -24.87
C THR A 2 -26.00 39.40 -24.96
N SER A 3 -25.08 39.02 -25.84
CA SER A 3 -24.67 37.65 -26.06
C SER A 3 -23.70 37.20 -24.98
N ASP A 4 -24.14 36.30 -24.14
CA ASP A 4 -23.31 35.56 -23.19
C ASP A 4 -22.34 34.64 -23.95
N GLY A 5 -21.05 34.95 -23.90
CA GLY A 5 -19.99 34.11 -24.42
C GLY A 5 -19.78 32.90 -23.51
N LYS A 6 -20.37 31.78 -23.81
CA LYS A 6 -20.00 30.48 -23.23
C LYS A 6 -18.58 30.16 -23.60
N LYS A 7 -17.67 30.18 -22.62
CA LYS A 7 -16.31 29.59 -22.73
C LYS A 7 -16.47 28.11 -23.06
N GLY A 8 -16.13 27.76 -24.29
CA GLY A 8 -16.13 26.38 -24.78
C GLY A 8 -15.07 25.56 -24.04
N GLY A 9 -15.48 24.76 -23.07
CA GLY A 9 -14.65 23.68 -22.59
C GLY A 9 -14.40 22.70 -23.74
N SER A 10 -13.16 22.42 -24.06
CA SER A 10 -12.76 21.39 -25.03
C SER A 10 -13.35 20.06 -24.58
N MET A 11 -14.47 19.64 -25.20
CA MET A 11 -14.95 18.27 -25.06
C MET A 11 -13.92 17.35 -25.72
N ARG A 12 -13.17 16.61 -24.90
CA ARG A 12 -12.32 15.53 -25.40
C ARG A 12 -13.25 14.38 -25.78
N PHE A 13 -13.39 14.14 -27.07
CA PHE A 13 -14.05 12.95 -27.59
C PHE A 13 -13.11 11.76 -27.40
N TYR A 14 -13.41 10.89 -26.44
CA TYR A 14 -12.76 9.60 -26.35
C TYR A 14 -13.41 8.64 -27.32
N ALA A 15 -12.63 8.09 -28.25
CA ALA A 15 -13.09 6.97 -29.04
C ALA A 15 -13.08 5.72 -28.18
N TRP A 16 -14.25 5.18 -27.88
CA TRP A 16 -14.36 3.87 -27.24
C TRP A 16 -13.81 2.82 -28.19
N LYS A 17 -12.78 2.09 -27.79
CA LYS A 17 -12.33 0.89 -28.48
C LYS A 17 -12.82 -0.30 -27.67
N GLU A 18 -13.61 -1.16 -28.28
CA GLU A 18 -13.90 -2.47 -27.72
C GLU A 18 -12.60 -3.29 -27.78
N ASN A 19 -11.95 -3.48 -26.64
CA ASN A 19 -10.79 -4.38 -26.50
C ASN A 19 -11.26 -5.69 -25.88
N PHE A 20 -12.36 -6.24 -26.40
CA PHE A 20 -12.81 -7.55 -25.96
C PHE A 20 -11.93 -8.60 -26.62
N ALA A 21 -11.16 -9.33 -25.84
CA ALA A 21 -10.67 -10.63 -26.25
C ALA A 21 -11.87 -11.44 -26.78
N LYS A 22 -11.68 -12.26 -27.81
CA LYS A 22 -12.72 -13.17 -28.28
C LYS A 22 -13.19 -13.97 -27.06
N ALA A 23 -14.42 -13.68 -26.61
CA ALA A 23 -14.99 -14.41 -25.48
C ALA A 23 -14.98 -15.89 -25.85
N ASP A 24 -14.41 -16.72 -24.97
CA ASP A 24 -14.54 -18.16 -25.15
C ASP A 24 -16.02 -18.51 -25.06
N PRO A 25 -16.59 -19.17 -26.08
CA PRO A 25 -18.02 -19.58 -26.10
C PRO A 25 -18.40 -20.39 -24.83
N MET A 26 -17.47 -21.13 -24.23
CA MET A 26 -17.74 -21.96 -23.06
C MET A 26 -18.13 -21.17 -21.80
N ILE A 27 -17.68 -19.91 -21.64
CA ILE A 27 -18.13 -19.06 -20.53
C ILE A 27 -19.59 -18.65 -20.76
N VAL A 28 -19.99 -18.49 -22.03
CA VAL A 28 -21.27 -17.96 -22.43
C VAL A 28 -22.39 -19.02 -22.32
N GLU A 29 -22.09 -20.27 -22.61
CA GLU A 29 -23.10 -21.32 -22.70
C GLU A 29 -23.60 -21.84 -21.35
N ASN A 30 -22.81 -21.70 -20.31
CA ASN A 30 -23.08 -22.33 -19.00
C ASN A 30 -23.17 -21.33 -17.83
N HIS A 31 -23.22 -20.02 -18.06
CA HIS A 31 -23.32 -19.03 -16.99
C HIS A 31 -24.56 -18.14 -17.13
N PRO A 32 -25.32 -17.90 -16.06
CA PRO A 32 -26.52 -17.05 -16.07
C PRO A 32 -26.25 -15.55 -16.26
N LEU A 33 -24.99 -15.17 -16.56
CA LEU A 33 -24.58 -13.78 -16.72
C LEU A 33 -24.92 -13.23 -18.12
N PRO A 34 -25.21 -11.93 -18.21
CA PRO A 34 -25.34 -11.26 -19.51
C PRO A 34 -24.07 -11.41 -20.35
N MET A 35 -24.24 -11.56 -21.68
CA MET A 35 -23.15 -11.76 -22.65
C MET A 35 -21.98 -10.75 -22.48
N PHE A 36 -22.29 -9.48 -22.22
CA PHE A 36 -21.23 -8.47 -22.06
C PHE A 36 -20.34 -8.74 -20.84
N MET A 37 -20.91 -9.25 -19.75
CA MET A 37 -20.13 -9.62 -18.56
C MET A 37 -19.23 -10.82 -18.83
N CYS A 38 -19.73 -11.82 -19.57
CA CYS A 38 -18.90 -12.96 -20.00
C CYS A 38 -17.70 -12.49 -20.84
N ARG A 39 -17.89 -11.49 -21.71
CA ARG A 39 -16.80 -10.89 -22.49
C ARG A 39 -15.80 -10.14 -21.61
N VAL A 40 -16.27 -9.41 -20.61
CA VAL A 40 -15.40 -8.73 -19.63
C VAL A 40 -14.58 -9.73 -18.84
N LEU A 41 -15.20 -10.82 -18.36
CA LEU A 41 -14.49 -11.90 -17.65
C LEU A 41 -13.43 -12.56 -18.54
N ALA A 42 -13.78 -12.88 -19.79
CA ALA A 42 -12.84 -13.44 -20.76
C ALA A 42 -11.65 -12.49 -21.05
N SER A 43 -11.89 -11.17 -21.14
CA SER A 43 -10.81 -10.20 -21.32
C SER A 43 -9.87 -10.10 -20.11
N ARG A 44 -10.29 -10.59 -18.95
CA ARG A 44 -9.49 -10.73 -17.72
C ARG A 44 -8.81 -12.10 -17.59
N GLY A 45 -8.89 -12.94 -18.61
CA GLY A 45 -8.26 -14.24 -18.64
C GLY A 45 -9.06 -15.35 -17.95
N ILE A 46 -10.32 -15.11 -17.57
CA ILE A 46 -11.22 -16.11 -16.99
C ILE A 46 -11.78 -16.97 -18.11
N LYS A 47 -11.50 -18.28 -18.09
CA LYS A 47 -11.69 -19.15 -19.25
C LYS A 47 -12.90 -20.09 -19.17
N ASP A 48 -13.45 -20.29 -17.97
CA ASP A 48 -14.56 -21.25 -17.76
C ASP A 48 -15.55 -20.78 -16.69
N SER A 49 -16.66 -21.48 -16.57
CA SER A 49 -17.74 -21.14 -15.64
C SER A 49 -17.37 -21.34 -14.15
N ALA A 50 -16.44 -22.24 -13.84
CA ALA A 50 -16.01 -22.45 -12.46
C ALA A 50 -15.15 -21.28 -12.02
N ALA A 51 -14.13 -20.93 -12.82
CA ALA A 51 -13.29 -19.77 -12.59
C ALA A 51 -14.09 -18.46 -12.55
N ALA A 52 -15.16 -18.34 -13.36
CA ALA A 52 -16.04 -17.18 -13.30
C ALA A 52 -16.83 -17.10 -11.99
N ARG A 53 -17.34 -18.22 -11.47
CA ARG A 53 -18.00 -18.26 -10.16
C ARG A 53 -17.05 -17.92 -9.03
N ASP A 54 -15.86 -18.52 -9.01
CA ASP A 54 -14.86 -18.27 -7.98
C ASP A 54 -14.43 -16.80 -7.99
N PHE A 55 -14.24 -16.22 -9.16
CA PHE A 55 -13.91 -14.82 -9.31
C PHE A 55 -15.03 -13.89 -8.82
N LEU A 56 -16.29 -14.18 -9.15
CA LEU A 56 -17.43 -13.33 -8.79
C LEU A 56 -17.77 -13.44 -7.31
N ASN A 57 -17.69 -14.64 -6.76
CA ASN A 57 -18.00 -14.89 -5.34
C ASN A 57 -16.82 -14.62 -4.42
N ALA A 58 -15.63 -14.37 -4.97
CA ALA A 58 -14.38 -14.27 -4.19
C ALA A 58 -14.21 -15.43 -3.19
N SER A 59 -14.57 -16.65 -3.62
CA SER A 59 -14.68 -17.84 -2.77
C SER A 59 -13.40 -18.67 -2.71
N GLN A 60 -12.26 -18.12 -3.12
CA GLN A 60 -10.99 -18.83 -2.98
C GLN A 60 -10.61 -18.89 -1.51
N THR A 61 -10.36 -20.10 -1.02
CA THR A 61 -9.70 -20.33 0.28
C THR A 61 -8.30 -19.71 0.25
N LEU A 62 -7.90 -19.12 1.36
CA LEU A 62 -6.52 -18.66 1.51
C LEU A 62 -5.59 -19.86 1.52
N SER A 63 -4.47 -19.78 0.83
CA SER A 63 -3.46 -20.83 0.81
C SER A 63 -2.80 -20.97 2.18
N ASP A 64 -2.32 -22.17 2.49
CA ASP A 64 -1.53 -22.42 3.68
C ASP A 64 -0.30 -21.50 3.70
N PRO A 65 -0.15 -20.62 4.72
CA PRO A 65 0.97 -19.71 4.81
C PRO A 65 2.32 -20.41 4.96
N MET A 66 2.33 -21.63 5.52
CA MET A 66 3.55 -22.42 5.70
C MET A 66 4.19 -22.88 4.36
N LEU A 67 3.44 -22.84 3.26
CA LEU A 67 3.96 -23.16 1.93
C LEU A 67 4.78 -22.00 1.31
N MET A 68 4.73 -20.79 1.89
CA MET A 68 5.47 -19.66 1.36
C MET A 68 6.97 -19.77 1.64
N HIS A 69 7.76 -19.17 0.73
CA HIS A 69 9.23 -19.16 0.82
C HIS A 69 9.69 -18.67 2.20
N ASP A 70 10.61 -19.38 2.84
CA ASP A 70 11.23 -19.12 4.15
C ASP A 70 10.25 -18.95 5.33
N MET A 71 8.94 -19.25 5.17
CA MET A 71 7.95 -19.04 6.24
C MET A 71 8.27 -19.87 7.49
N GLU A 72 8.65 -21.14 7.34
CA GLU A 72 9.01 -22.01 8.47
C GLU A 72 10.18 -21.43 9.29
N LYS A 73 11.19 -20.86 8.60
CA LYS A 73 12.31 -20.19 9.28
C LYS A 73 11.86 -18.92 10.02
N ALA A 74 11.07 -18.09 9.35
CA ALA A 74 10.56 -16.85 9.94
C ALA A 74 9.75 -17.14 11.21
N VAL A 75 8.84 -18.11 11.14
CA VAL A 75 8.03 -18.52 12.29
C VAL A 75 8.89 -19.05 13.43
N SER A 76 9.90 -19.88 13.14
CA SER A 76 10.82 -20.41 14.16
C SER A 76 11.61 -19.28 14.85
N ILE A 77 12.10 -18.28 14.10
CA ILE A 77 12.85 -17.15 14.65
C ILE A 77 11.95 -16.28 15.54
N VAL A 78 10.74 -15.94 15.03
CA VAL A 78 9.83 -15.06 15.77
C VAL A 78 9.31 -15.75 17.04
N ARG A 79 8.94 -17.03 17.00
CA ARG A 79 8.53 -17.78 18.20
C ARG A 79 9.67 -17.88 19.22
N CYS A 80 10.88 -18.21 18.77
CA CYS A 80 12.04 -18.23 19.66
C CYS A 80 12.27 -16.86 20.34
N ALA A 81 12.13 -15.77 19.58
CA ALA A 81 12.28 -14.41 20.12
C ALA A 81 11.21 -14.07 21.17
N ILE A 82 9.95 -14.48 20.92
CA ILE A 82 8.86 -14.33 21.92
C ILE A 82 9.15 -15.14 23.17
N ASP A 83 9.48 -16.42 23.02
CA ASP A 83 9.71 -17.35 24.14
C ASP A 83 10.94 -16.95 24.99
N GLU A 84 11.97 -16.39 24.36
CA GLU A 84 13.18 -15.92 25.05
C GLU A 84 13.05 -14.48 25.61
N GLY A 85 11.94 -13.79 25.34
CA GLY A 85 11.70 -12.41 25.76
C GLY A 85 12.67 -11.41 25.09
N LYS A 86 13.08 -11.69 23.84
CA LYS A 86 13.94 -10.80 23.04
C LYS A 86 13.19 -9.53 22.71
N LYS A 87 13.92 -8.42 22.63
CA LYS A 87 13.39 -7.13 22.19
C LYS A 87 13.20 -7.11 20.68
N ILE A 88 11.95 -7.06 20.23
CA ILE A 88 11.56 -7.12 18.83
C ILE A 88 11.23 -5.73 18.30
N LEU A 89 11.75 -5.38 17.13
CA LEU A 89 11.39 -4.19 16.39
C LEU A 89 10.60 -4.55 15.13
N VAL A 90 9.39 -4.04 14.99
CA VAL A 90 8.66 -4.00 13.74
C VAL A 90 9.05 -2.73 12.99
N PHE A 91 9.76 -2.90 11.88
CA PHE A 91 10.26 -1.79 11.06
C PHE A 91 9.39 -1.65 9.80
N GLY A 92 8.57 -0.58 9.74
CA GLY A 92 7.59 -0.38 8.68
C GLY A 92 7.97 0.66 7.64
N ASP A 93 7.04 0.86 6.66
CA ASP A 93 7.07 1.97 5.71
C ASP A 93 5.99 3.02 6.03
N TYR A 94 6.16 4.22 5.51
CA TYR A 94 5.37 5.42 5.83
C TYR A 94 4.06 5.54 5.03
N ASP A 95 3.75 4.64 4.13
CA ASP A 95 2.49 4.66 3.40
C ASP A 95 1.40 3.77 4.04
N CYS A 96 0.24 3.72 3.40
CA CYS A 96 -0.92 3.02 3.95
C CYS A 96 -0.67 1.52 4.10
N ASP A 97 0.08 0.90 3.19
CA ASP A 97 0.41 -0.53 3.25
C ASP A 97 1.38 -0.79 4.40
N GLY A 98 2.51 -0.05 4.47
CA GLY A 98 3.49 -0.19 5.54
C GLY A 98 2.93 0.16 6.93
N ILE A 99 2.11 1.21 7.04
CA ILE A 99 1.45 1.59 8.30
C ILE A 99 0.52 0.48 8.79
N THR A 100 -0.35 -0.05 7.91
CA THR A 100 -1.29 -1.10 8.31
C THR A 100 -0.57 -2.41 8.61
N ALA A 101 0.47 -2.76 7.84
CA ALA A 101 1.33 -3.91 8.12
C ALA A 101 2.00 -3.81 9.50
N THR A 102 2.53 -2.63 9.83
CA THR A 102 3.14 -2.34 11.14
C THR A 102 2.13 -2.50 12.27
N VAL A 103 0.95 -1.90 12.13
CA VAL A 103 -0.13 -1.97 13.13
C VAL A 103 -0.54 -3.42 13.38
N MET A 104 -0.77 -4.20 12.34
CA MET A 104 -1.22 -5.59 12.44
C MET A 104 -0.18 -6.46 13.16
N LEU A 105 1.08 -6.38 12.73
CA LEU A 105 2.12 -7.21 13.32
C LEU A 105 2.47 -6.77 14.76
N TYR A 106 2.48 -5.46 15.03
CA TYR A 106 2.69 -4.91 16.37
C TYR A 106 1.56 -5.38 17.32
N GLU A 107 0.29 -5.19 16.93
CA GLU A 107 -0.88 -5.59 17.72
C GLU A 107 -0.88 -7.10 18.03
N TYR A 108 -0.51 -7.93 17.05
CA TYR A 108 -0.41 -9.37 17.24
C TYR A 108 0.70 -9.74 18.23
N LEU A 109 1.92 -9.22 18.03
CA LEU A 109 3.06 -9.52 18.89
C LEU A 109 2.86 -9.01 20.33
N GLU A 110 2.28 -7.82 20.50
CA GLU A 110 1.91 -7.27 21.80
C GLU A 110 0.88 -8.17 22.49
N GLY A 111 -0.11 -8.66 21.74
CA GLY A 111 -1.11 -9.62 22.23
C GLY A 111 -0.52 -10.97 22.68
N GLU A 112 0.56 -11.42 22.04
CA GLU A 112 1.33 -12.60 22.44
C GLU A 112 2.27 -12.34 23.65
N GLY A 113 2.32 -11.11 24.16
CA GLY A 113 3.15 -10.72 25.30
C GLY A 113 4.63 -10.50 24.97
N ALA A 114 4.97 -10.30 23.70
CA ALA A 114 6.34 -9.98 23.27
C ALA A 114 6.80 -8.60 23.76
N ASP A 115 8.10 -8.44 24.02
CA ASP A 115 8.75 -7.12 24.19
C ASP A 115 8.94 -6.49 22.81
N VAL A 116 7.87 -5.85 22.30
CA VAL A 116 7.80 -5.34 20.95
C VAL A 116 7.68 -3.82 20.90
N CYS A 117 8.39 -3.21 19.95
CA CYS A 117 8.22 -1.81 19.57
C CYS A 117 8.15 -1.71 18.05
N TYR A 118 7.70 -0.56 17.56
CA TYR A 118 7.70 -0.28 16.11
C TYR A 118 8.51 0.97 15.79
N TYR A 119 8.99 1.06 14.57
CA TYR A 119 9.61 2.25 14.00
C TYR A 119 9.25 2.37 12.51
N ILE A 120 8.87 3.56 12.10
CA ILE A 120 8.63 3.91 10.71
C ILE A 120 9.44 5.17 10.39
N PRO A 121 10.36 5.13 9.38
CA PRO A 121 11.21 6.26 9.07
C PRO A 121 10.41 7.44 8.49
N GLU A 122 10.87 8.66 8.78
CA GLU A 122 10.27 9.85 8.20
C GLU A 122 10.72 10.05 6.76
N ARG A 123 9.76 10.12 5.84
CA ARG A 123 10.00 10.29 4.41
C ARG A 123 10.91 11.45 4.04
N LEU A 124 10.79 12.59 4.74
CA LEU A 124 11.51 13.83 4.39
C LEU A 124 12.89 13.93 5.02
N GLY A 125 13.15 13.20 6.11
CA GLY A 125 14.43 13.23 6.84
C GLY A 125 15.34 12.06 6.51
N GLU A 126 14.78 10.84 6.56
CA GLU A 126 15.53 9.59 6.52
C GLU A 126 15.46 8.87 5.18
N GLY A 127 14.44 9.17 4.37
CA GLY A 127 14.23 8.53 3.06
C GLY A 127 13.31 7.31 3.12
N TYR A 128 13.51 6.38 2.20
CA TYR A 128 12.73 5.15 2.08
C TYR A 128 13.51 3.97 2.66
N GLY A 129 12.83 3.16 3.47
CA GLY A 129 13.34 1.90 3.98
C GLY A 129 14.43 2.05 5.05
N LEU A 130 15.14 0.96 5.29
CA LEU A 130 16.19 0.88 6.31
C LEU A 130 17.43 1.65 5.84
N SER A 131 17.92 2.59 6.67
CA SER A 131 19.15 3.35 6.41
C SER A 131 20.26 2.93 7.38
N MET A 132 21.53 3.15 6.99
CA MET A 132 22.67 2.87 7.89
C MET A 132 22.57 3.66 9.21
N GLN A 133 22.09 4.91 9.16
CA GLN A 133 21.89 5.72 10.36
C GLN A 133 20.84 5.09 11.28
N THR A 134 19.74 4.61 10.71
CA THR A 134 18.67 3.94 11.46
C THR A 134 19.16 2.62 12.05
N VAL A 135 19.97 1.85 11.30
CA VAL A 135 20.59 0.60 11.82
C VAL A 135 21.47 0.87 13.03
N GLU A 136 22.31 1.90 13.01
CA GLU A 136 23.15 2.25 14.17
C GLU A 136 22.30 2.67 15.38
N MET A 137 21.20 3.38 15.17
CA MET A 137 20.24 3.69 16.23
C MET A 137 19.59 2.41 16.79
N ILE A 138 19.17 1.49 15.95
CA ILE A 138 18.59 0.20 16.35
C ILE A 138 19.58 -0.61 17.19
N ILE A 139 20.82 -0.72 16.74
CA ILE A 139 21.91 -1.40 17.48
C ILE A 139 22.08 -0.80 18.88
N SER A 140 22.11 0.53 18.97
CA SER A 140 22.27 1.23 20.26
C SER A 140 21.07 1.08 21.20
N SER A 141 19.89 0.74 20.67
CA SER A 141 18.65 0.56 21.44
C SER A 141 18.49 -0.85 22.01
N GLY A 142 19.43 -1.75 21.74
CA GLY A 142 19.44 -3.12 22.26
C GLY A 142 18.35 -4.01 21.65
N ILE A 143 17.93 -3.74 20.41
CA ILE A 143 17.05 -4.62 19.64
C ILE A 143 17.80 -5.91 19.30
N GLU A 144 17.11 -7.05 19.41
CA GLU A 144 17.65 -8.39 19.15
C GLU A 144 17.05 -9.04 17.91
N LEU A 145 15.80 -8.66 17.54
CA LEU A 145 15.16 -9.09 16.31
C LEU A 145 14.54 -7.88 15.59
N ILE A 146 14.81 -7.75 14.30
CA ILE A 146 14.13 -6.83 13.40
C ILE A 146 13.21 -7.64 12.51
N ILE A 147 11.93 -7.25 12.45
CA ILE A 147 10.99 -7.74 11.45
C ILE A 147 10.61 -6.55 10.57
N THR A 148 11.09 -6.53 9.32
CA THR A 148 10.65 -5.47 8.39
C THR A 148 9.30 -5.81 7.79
N VAL A 149 8.46 -4.82 7.58
CA VAL A 149 7.16 -4.98 6.90
C VAL A 149 7.03 -3.95 5.79
N ASP A 150 6.67 -4.40 4.60
CA ASP A 150 6.52 -3.58 3.39
C ASP A 150 7.83 -2.89 2.94
N ASN A 151 8.95 -3.40 3.37
CA ASN A 151 10.28 -2.94 2.96
C ASN A 151 11.37 -3.97 3.33
N GLY A 152 12.63 -3.66 3.00
CA GLY A 152 13.79 -4.43 3.46
C GLY A 152 14.42 -5.30 2.39
N ILE A 153 13.71 -5.73 1.35
CA ILE A 153 14.27 -6.65 0.33
C ILE A 153 15.48 -6.05 -0.41
N SER A 154 15.60 -4.73 -0.46
CA SER A 154 16.72 -4.04 -1.12
C SER A 154 17.80 -3.57 -0.16
N ALA A 155 17.65 -3.74 1.16
CA ALA A 155 18.51 -3.20 2.21
C ALA A 155 19.71 -4.13 2.49
N VAL A 156 20.54 -4.39 1.47
CA VAL A 156 21.63 -5.39 1.53
C VAL A 156 22.71 -5.01 2.55
N ALA A 157 23.21 -3.78 2.50
CA ALA A 157 24.29 -3.30 3.35
C ALA A 157 23.80 -3.08 4.80
N GLU A 158 22.58 -2.56 4.93
CA GLU A 158 21.95 -2.24 6.19
C GLU A 158 21.68 -3.51 7.01
N ILE A 159 21.10 -4.53 6.37
CA ILE A 159 20.84 -5.82 7.00
C ILE A 159 22.16 -6.54 7.32
N ALA A 160 23.17 -6.49 6.43
CA ALA A 160 24.48 -7.04 6.73
C ALA A 160 25.06 -6.40 8.01
N ARG A 161 24.94 -5.09 8.15
CA ARG A 161 25.42 -4.37 9.34
C ARG A 161 24.66 -4.74 10.62
N ALA A 162 23.35 -4.91 10.54
CA ALA A 162 22.54 -5.40 11.66
C ALA A 162 22.98 -6.82 12.08
N LYS A 163 23.20 -7.71 11.10
CA LYS A 163 23.70 -9.07 11.33
C LYS A 163 25.10 -9.10 11.95
N GLU A 164 26.01 -8.22 11.52
CA GLU A 164 27.34 -8.06 12.15
C GLU A 164 27.25 -7.65 13.63
N ALA A 165 26.21 -6.94 14.01
CA ALA A 165 25.94 -6.57 15.40
C ALA A 165 25.25 -7.67 16.21
N GLY A 166 24.92 -8.82 15.59
CA GLY A 166 24.27 -9.97 16.24
C GLY A 166 22.74 -9.89 16.26
N ILE A 167 22.13 -8.97 15.54
CA ILE A 167 20.67 -8.84 15.44
C ILE A 167 20.14 -9.84 14.43
N GLU A 168 19.08 -10.59 14.78
CA GLU A 168 18.35 -11.42 13.83
C GLU A 168 17.43 -10.54 12.95
N VAL A 169 17.26 -10.91 11.68
CA VAL A 169 16.46 -10.11 10.74
C VAL A 169 15.53 -11.01 9.94
N VAL A 170 14.24 -10.73 10.03
CA VAL A 170 13.18 -11.31 9.19
C VAL A 170 12.65 -10.21 8.28
N VAL A 171 12.72 -10.42 6.96
CA VAL A 171 12.17 -9.47 6.00
C VAL A 171 10.80 -9.96 5.55
N THR A 172 9.76 -9.11 5.66
CA THR A 172 8.48 -9.31 4.97
C THR A 172 8.24 -8.16 4.01
N ASP A 173 8.19 -8.47 2.72
CA ASP A 173 8.15 -7.46 1.67
C ASP A 173 7.39 -8.02 0.46
N HIS A 174 7.05 -7.16 -0.50
CA HIS A 174 6.41 -7.56 -1.75
C HIS A 174 7.02 -6.85 -2.97
N HIS A 175 7.96 -5.95 -2.73
CA HIS A 175 8.65 -5.21 -3.79
C HIS A 175 9.50 -6.15 -4.67
N ALA A 176 9.82 -5.65 -5.87
CA ALA A 176 10.59 -6.41 -6.85
C ALA A 176 11.96 -6.86 -6.28
N LEU A 177 12.32 -8.11 -6.55
CA LEU A 177 13.58 -8.68 -6.08
C LEU A 177 14.78 -7.95 -6.71
N PRO A 178 15.75 -7.49 -5.90
CA PRO A 178 16.99 -6.90 -6.39
C PRO A 178 17.92 -7.96 -6.98
N GLN A 179 18.99 -7.53 -7.66
CA GLN A 179 20.01 -8.46 -8.16
C GLN A 179 20.73 -9.22 -7.04
N GLN A 180 20.91 -8.58 -5.90
CA GLN A 180 21.50 -9.17 -4.72
C GLN A 180 20.51 -9.08 -3.56
N LEU A 181 20.17 -10.22 -2.98
CA LEU A 181 19.31 -10.31 -1.82
C LEU A 181 20.05 -9.92 -0.53
N PRO A 182 19.37 -9.32 0.44
CA PRO A 182 19.95 -9.00 1.73
C PRO A 182 20.24 -10.29 2.53
N PRO A 183 21.28 -10.32 3.39
CA PRO A 183 21.65 -11.49 4.18
C PRO A 183 20.80 -11.66 5.44
N ALA A 184 19.47 -11.54 5.31
CA ALA A 184 18.52 -11.76 6.40
C ALA A 184 18.44 -13.26 6.77
N ASP A 185 17.94 -13.56 7.97
CA ASP A 185 17.73 -14.93 8.44
C ASP A 185 16.55 -15.60 7.75
N ALA A 186 15.51 -14.83 7.43
CA ALA A 186 14.40 -15.27 6.60
C ALA A 186 13.94 -14.13 5.66
N LEU A 187 13.56 -14.50 4.44
CA LEU A 187 13.09 -13.59 3.40
C LEU A 187 11.69 -14.01 2.96
N LEU A 188 10.67 -13.30 3.43
CA LEU A 188 9.30 -13.47 2.98
C LEU A 188 8.98 -12.39 1.95
N ASN A 189 8.73 -12.80 0.71
CA ASN A 189 8.35 -11.87 -0.34
C ASN A 189 7.45 -12.57 -1.37
N SER A 190 6.32 -11.95 -1.70
CA SER A 190 5.37 -12.50 -2.68
C SER A 190 5.99 -12.69 -4.07
N ALA A 191 7.09 -11.99 -4.38
CA ALA A 191 7.83 -12.15 -5.63
C ALA A 191 8.64 -13.45 -5.72
N PHE A 192 8.81 -14.21 -4.64
CA PHE A 192 9.37 -15.59 -4.71
C PHE A 192 8.34 -16.62 -5.15
N GLU A 193 7.05 -16.30 -5.02
CA GLU A 193 5.99 -17.21 -5.37
C GLU A 193 5.91 -17.43 -6.89
N ALA A 194 5.46 -18.62 -7.32
CA ALA A 194 5.23 -18.90 -8.73
C ALA A 194 4.16 -17.97 -9.32
N ASP A 195 4.22 -17.70 -10.63
CA ASP A 195 3.31 -16.75 -11.30
C ASP A 195 1.81 -17.15 -11.22
N ASP A 196 1.54 -18.44 -11.04
CA ASP A 196 0.19 -19.00 -10.85
C ASP A 196 -0.18 -19.20 -9.38
N SER A 197 0.71 -18.89 -8.43
CA SER A 197 0.42 -18.93 -7.00
C SER A 197 -0.65 -17.91 -6.64
N PRO A 198 -1.63 -18.28 -5.78
CA PRO A 198 -2.63 -17.34 -5.28
C PRO A 198 -2.01 -16.19 -4.47
N SER A 199 -0.83 -16.41 -3.87
CA SER A 199 -0.10 -15.45 -3.02
C SER A 199 0.88 -14.57 -3.80
N ARG A 200 0.98 -14.72 -5.13
CA ARG A 200 1.98 -14.04 -5.98
C ARG A 200 1.95 -12.51 -5.95
N TYR A 201 0.81 -11.94 -5.62
CA TYR A 201 0.59 -10.49 -5.70
C TYR A 201 0.19 -9.87 -4.37
N LEU A 202 0.49 -10.52 -3.25
CA LEU A 202 0.19 -9.97 -1.92
C LEU A 202 0.96 -8.65 -1.71
N CYS A 203 0.31 -7.66 -1.10
CA CYS A 203 0.93 -6.42 -0.63
C CYS A 203 1.65 -6.62 0.71
N GLY A 204 2.36 -5.61 1.22
CA GLY A 204 3.13 -5.70 2.46
C GLY A 204 2.29 -6.10 3.67
N ALA A 205 1.10 -5.51 3.84
CA ALA A 205 0.19 -5.90 4.93
C ALA A 205 -0.35 -7.32 4.77
N ALA A 206 -0.62 -7.77 3.54
CA ALA A 206 -1.03 -9.14 3.31
C ALA A 206 0.11 -10.15 3.55
N MET A 207 1.37 -9.76 3.32
CA MET A 207 2.55 -10.54 3.72
C MET A 207 2.67 -10.63 5.25
N ALA A 208 2.47 -9.51 5.96
CA ALA A 208 2.42 -9.50 7.43
C ALA A 208 1.27 -10.37 7.96
N PHE A 209 0.09 -10.30 7.34
CA PHE A 209 -1.04 -11.19 7.65
C PHE A 209 -0.67 -12.67 7.51
N LYS A 210 0.03 -13.05 6.44
CA LYS A 210 0.48 -14.44 6.25
C LYS A 210 1.48 -14.88 7.32
N LEU A 211 2.39 -14.00 7.74
CA LEU A 211 3.29 -14.31 8.86
C LEU A 211 2.50 -14.51 10.17
N ILE A 212 1.56 -13.62 10.47
CA ILE A 212 0.68 -13.75 11.64
C ILE A 212 -0.10 -15.08 11.58
N ALA A 213 -0.67 -15.40 10.42
CA ALA A 213 -1.41 -16.65 10.21
C ALA A 213 -0.53 -17.89 10.41
N ALA A 214 0.70 -17.87 9.94
CA ALA A 214 1.66 -18.96 10.13
C ALA A 214 2.07 -19.12 11.63
N LEU A 215 2.25 -18.01 12.32
CA LEU A 215 2.53 -18.01 13.76
C LEU A 215 1.36 -18.60 14.54
N GLU A 216 0.13 -18.19 14.24
CA GLU A 216 -1.06 -18.64 14.95
C GLU A 216 -1.41 -20.10 14.63
N GLN A 217 -1.18 -20.55 13.41
CA GLN A 217 -1.40 -21.93 12.97
C GLN A 217 -0.61 -22.94 13.82
N GLN A 218 0.58 -22.60 14.29
CA GLN A 218 1.36 -23.45 15.18
C GLN A 218 0.72 -23.63 16.58
N VAL A 219 -0.10 -22.67 16.98
CA VAL A 219 -0.76 -22.69 18.30
C VAL A 219 -2.16 -23.29 18.24
N GLN A 220 -2.96 -22.89 17.24
CA GLN A 220 -4.39 -23.23 17.17
C GLN A 220 -4.75 -24.27 16.09
N GLY A 221 -3.82 -24.58 15.14
CA GLY A 221 -4.07 -25.48 14.01
C GLY A 221 -4.48 -24.76 12.72
N ASP A 222 -4.95 -25.53 11.72
CA ASP A 222 -5.01 -25.07 10.33
C ASP A 222 -6.12 -24.04 9.99
N ASP A 223 -7.18 -23.93 10.81
CA ASP A 223 -8.38 -23.14 10.49
C ASP A 223 -8.33 -21.69 11.04
N VAL A 224 -7.13 -21.14 11.27
CA VAL A 224 -6.97 -19.83 11.94
C VAL A 224 -7.16 -18.62 11.03
N GLN A 225 -6.98 -18.77 9.72
CA GLN A 225 -6.98 -17.64 8.80
C GLN A 225 -8.32 -16.89 8.75
N ASP A 226 -9.43 -17.60 8.87
CA ASP A 226 -10.77 -16.97 8.88
C ASP A 226 -10.98 -16.13 10.14
N LEU A 227 -10.52 -16.60 11.32
CA LEU A 227 -10.56 -15.82 12.56
C LEU A 227 -9.66 -14.59 12.50
N LEU A 228 -8.47 -14.74 11.93
CA LEU A 228 -7.55 -13.61 11.74
C LEU A 228 -8.05 -12.59 10.71
N LEU A 229 -8.82 -13.03 9.71
CA LEU A 229 -9.50 -12.10 8.81
C LEU A 229 -10.55 -11.28 9.56
N GLU A 230 -11.31 -11.85 10.49
CA GLU A 230 -12.24 -11.07 11.33
C GLU A 230 -11.51 -9.99 12.14
N GLN A 231 -10.27 -10.24 12.56
CA GLN A 231 -9.47 -9.30 13.35
C GLN A 231 -8.73 -8.25 12.49
N PHE A 232 -8.15 -8.67 11.36
CA PHE A 232 -7.23 -7.85 10.57
C PHE A 232 -7.67 -7.63 9.12
N GLY A 233 -8.79 -8.22 8.70
CA GLY A 233 -9.23 -8.17 7.32
C GLY A 233 -9.55 -6.76 6.83
N ASP A 234 -10.07 -5.89 7.71
CA ASP A 234 -10.31 -4.48 7.39
C ASP A 234 -9.00 -3.74 7.02
N LEU A 235 -7.95 -3.90 7.83
CA LEU A 235 -6.63 -3.31 7.57
C LEU A 235 -5.98 -3.90 6.32
N THR A 236 -6.02 -5.23 6.17
CA THR A 236 -5.44 -5.92 5.01
C THR A 236 -6.12 -5.52 3.70
N ALA A 237 -7.45 -5.36 3.71
CA ALA A 237 -8.19 -4.89 2.53
C ALA A 237 -7.88 -3.42 2.20
N ILE A 238 -7.77 -2.56 3.22
CA ILE A 238 -7.38 -1.15 3.04
C ILE A 238 -6.01 -1.07 2.38
N ALA A 239 -5.03 -1.82 2.87
CA ALA A 239 -3.69 -1.91 2.32
C ALA A 239 -3.68 -2.39 0.86
N THR A 240 -4.30 -3.55 0.61
CA THR A 240 -4.38 -4.17 -0.72
C THR A 240 -4.96 -3.22 -1.77
N LEU A 241 -5.97 -2.42 -1.39
CA LEU A 241 -6.59 -1.43 -2.28
C LEU A 241 -5.76 -0.14 -2.38
N ALA A 242 -5.05 0.24 -1.32
CA ALA A 242 -4.23 1.45 -1.28
C ALA A 242 -2.97 1.31 -2.15
N ASP A 243 -2.34 0.13 -2.12
CA ASP A 243 -1.13 -0.16 -2.90
C ASP A 243 -1.42 -0.54 -4.36
N VAL A 244 -2.71 -0.70 -4.70
CA VAL A 244 -3.17 -0.96 -6.08
C VAL A 244 -2.61 -2.26 -6.68
N VAL A 245 -2.34 -3.24 -5.85
CA VAL A 245 -1.90 -4.56 -6.31
C VAL A 245 -3.02 -5.28 -7.10
N PRO A 246 -2.66 -6.22 -8.00
CA PRO A 246 -3.66 -6.94 -8.78
C PRO A 246 -4.66 -7.70 -7.91
N LEU A 247 -5.97 -7.45 -8.07
CA LEU A 247 -7.03 -8.19 -7.37
C LEU A 247 -7.26 -9.58 -8.01
N LYS A 248 -6.23 -10.41 -7.90
CA LYS A 248 -6.20 -11.81 -8.35
C LYS A 248 -5.83 -12.70 -7.17
N GLY A 249 -6.12 -14.01 -7.29
CA GLY A 249 -5.81 -14.95 -6.22
C GLY A 249 -6.41 -14.49 -4.88
N GLU A 250 -5.64 -14.59 -3.83
CA GLU A 250 -6.05 -14.25 -2.48
C GLU A 250 -6.37 -12.78 -2.27
N ASN A 251 -5.70 -11.86 -2.99
CA ASN A 251 -6.01 -10.43 -2.90
C ASN A 251 -7.48 -10.12 -3.13
N ARG A 252 -8.12 -10.88 -4.03
CA ARG A 252 -9.54 -10.67 -4.30
C ARG A 252 -10.40 -11.14 -3.13
N THR A 253 -10.11 -12.30 -2.56
CA THR A 253 -10.81 -12.85 -1.40
C THR A 253 -10.61 -11.97 -0.17
N ILE A 254 -9.37 -11.62 0.14
CA ILE A 254 -9.02 -10.72 1.25
C ILE A 254 -9.74 -9.38 1.10
N THR A 255 -9.72 -8.78 -0.10
CA THR A 255 -10.39 -7.50 -0.34
C THR A 255 -11.90 -7.61 -0.18
N HIS A 256 -12.52 -8.69 -0.67
CA HIS A 256 -13.96 -8.87 -0.56
C HIS A 256 -14.39 -9.04 0.89
N MET A 257 -13.80 -9.98 1.60
CA MET A 257 -14.09 -10.25 3.01
C MET A 257 -13.72 -9.04 3.88
N GLY A 258 -12.58 -8.44 3.64
CA GLY A 258 -12.12 -7.28 4.42
C GLY A 258 -13.00 -6.03 4.23
N LEU A 259 -13.61 -5.82 3.06
CA LEU A 259 -14.60 -4.75 2.87
C LEU A 259 -15.90 -5.04 3.63
N GLU A 260 -16.33 -6.30 3.74
CA GLU A 260 -17.48 -6.68 4.56
C GLU A 260 -17.18 -6.47 6.05
N ILE A 261 -15.98 -6.84 6.50
CA ILE A 261 -15.52 -6.60 7.87
C ILE A 261 -15.41 -5.10 8.15
N LEU A 262 -14.81 -4.33 7.23
CA LEU A 262 -14.69 -2.87 7.34
C LEU A 262 -16.05 -2.19 7.49
N ALA A 263 -17.09 -2.71 6.84
CA ALA A 263 -18.44 -2.17 6.97
C ALA A 263 -18.97 -2.22 8.40
N HIS A 264 -18.45 -3.13 9.23
CA HIS A 264 -18.84 -3.37 10.61
C HIS A 264 -17.65 -3.33 11.58
N THR A 265 -16.55 -2.71 11.17
CA THR A 265 -15.32 -2.66 11.99
C THR A 265 -15.58 -2.12 13.39
N ASN A 266 -14.96 -2.77 14.38
CA ASN A 266 -14.98 -2.33 15.77
C ASN A 266 -13.80 -1.41 16.11
N ARG A 267 -12.90 -1.10 15.15
CA ARG A 267 -11.75 -0.20 15.37
C ARG A 267 -12.21 1.25 15.49
N PRO A 268 -12.10 1.87 16.68
CA PRO A 268 -12.54 3.27 16.88
C PRO A 268 -11.85 4.23 15.90
N GLY A 269 -10.57 3.97 15.57
CA GLY A 269 -9.80 4.78 14.64
C GLY A 269 -10.36 4.78 13.23
N LEU A 270 -10.73 3.63 12.67
CA LEU A 270 -11.34 3.55 11.33
C LEU A 270 -12.72 4.19 11.29
N GLN A 271 -13.51 4.01 12.36
CA GLN A 271 -14.82 4.65 12.50
C GLN A 271 -14.69 6.17 12.55
N ALA A 272 -13.76 6.70 13.37
CA ALA A 272 -13.50 8.13 13.48
C ALA A 272 -12.98 8.72 12.16
N LEU A 273 -12.05 8.01 11.48
CA LEU A 273 -11.54 8.41 10.16
C LEU A 273 -12.68 8.54 9.14
N ALA A 274 -13.57 7.56 9.10
CA ALA A 274 -14.72 7.55 8.19
C ALA A 274 -15.70 8.69 8.52
N ARG A 275 -16.03 8.91 9.80
CA ARG A 275 -16.90 10.03 10.22
C ARG A 275 -16.32 11.37 9.79
N ASN A 276 -15.04 11.64 10.07
CA ASN A 276 -14.37 12.88 9.68
C ASN A 276 -14.29 13.04 8.16
N ALA A 277 -14.12 11.94 7.42
CA ALA A 277 -14.15 11.91 5.96
C ALA A 277 -15.56 12.01 5.35
N LYS A 278 -16.62 11.95 6.16
CA LYS A 278 -18.01 11.82 5.72
C LYS A 278 -18.25 10.60 4.82
N ALA A 279 -17.53 9.53 5.07
CA ALA A 279 -17.68 8.26 4.38
C ALA A 279 -18.64 7.35 5.15
N ASN A 280 -19.43 6.57 4.41
CA ASN A 280 -20.31 5.56 4.99
C ASN A 280 -19.64 4.18 4.86
N LEU A 281 -19.19 3.61 5.98
CA LEU A 281 -18.54 2.30 5.97
C LEU A 281 -19.49 1.16 5.59
N THR A 282 -20.79 1.23 5.95
CA THR A 282 -21.77 0.18 5.60
C THR A 282 -22.07 0.09 4.11
N ALA A 283 -21.68 1.10 3.34
CA ALA A 283 -21.74 1.13 1.88
C ALA A 283 -20.34 1.36 1.28
N CYS A 284 -19.30 0.82 1.96
CA CYS A 284 -17.92 0.98 1.54
C CYS A 284 -17.63 0.10 0.32
N HIS A 285 -16.97 0.70 -0.66
CA HIS A 285 -16.48 0.04 -1.87
C HIS A 285 -14.99 0.34 -2.04
N SER A 286 -14.34 -0.35 -2.97
CA SER A 286 -12.93 -0.11 -3.30
C SER A 286 -12.59 1.37 -3.51
N ASP A 287 -13.46 2.12 -4.19
CA ASP A 287 -13.28 3.57 -4.42
C ASP A 287 -13.28 4.37 -3.12
N THR A 288 -14.10 3.99 -2.12
CA THR A 288 -14.10 4.64 -0.80
C THR A 288 -12.78 4.43 -0.10
N VAL A 289 -12.22 3.24 -0.16
CA VAL A 289 -10.91 2.96 0.40
C VAL A 289 -9.83 3.74 -0.36
N SER A 290 -9.72 3.55 -1.68
CA SER A 290 -8.61 4.09 -2.49
C SER A 290 -8.61 5.62 -2.57
N PHE A 291 -9.78 6.28 -2.55
CA PHE A 291 -9.87 7.72 -2.76
C PHE A 291 -10.29 8.52 -1.52
N VAL A 292 -10.73 7.86 -0.46
CA VAL A 292 -11.17 8.56 0.77
C VAL A 292 -10.35 8.15 1.98
N LEU A 293 -10.27 6.85 2.33
CA LEU A 293 -9.57 6.39 3.55
C LEU A 293 -8.05 6.37 3.38
N ALA A 294 -7.54 5.63 2.39
CA ALA A 294 -6.11 5.48 2.18
C ALA A 294 -5.36 6.81 1.95
N PRO A 295 -5.88 7.82 1.22
CA PRO A 295 -5.21 9.12 1.11
C PRO A 295 -5.08 9.86 2.45
N ARG A 296 -5.96 9.61 3.42
CA ARG A 296 -5.90 10.19 4.77
C ARG A 296 -4.85 9.51 5.63
N ILE A 297 -4.71 8.18 5.54
CA ILE A 297 -3.61 7.47 6.16
C ILE A 297 -2.29 7.91 5.53
N ASN A 298 -2.20 7.90 4.21
CA ASN A 298 -1.01 8.30 3.45
C ASN A 298 -0.54 9.74 3.70
N VAL A 299 -1.42 10.64 4.12
CA VAL A 299 -1.03 12.04 4.32
C VAL A 299 -0.09 12.22 5.50
N THR A 300 -0.18 11.37 6.51
CA THR A 300 0.70 11.40 7.68
C THR A 300 2.16 11.19 7.31
N GLY A 301 2.45 10.26 6.39
CA GLY A 301 3.79 10.06 5.82
C GLY A 301 4.22 11.09 4.78
N ARG A 302 3.35 12.03 4.37
CA ARG A 302 3.67 13.06 3.38
C ARG A 302 3.97 14.42 3.98
N ILE A 303 3.16 14.87 4.93
CA ILE A 303 3.23 16.23 5.49
C ILE A 303 3.03 16.28 7.02
N GLY A 304 2.85 15.14 7.67
CA GLY A 304 2.68 15.01 9.12
C GLY A 304 3.63 14.01 9.74
N SER A 305 3.26 13.48 10.89
CA SER A 305 3.92 12.35 11.54
C SER A 305 3.18 11.06 11.26
N VAL A 306 3.88 10.03 10.82
CA VAL A 306 3.34 8.68 10.58
C VAL A 306 2.75 8.10 11.86
N ASP A 307 3.32 8.44 13.01
CA ASP A 307 2.85 7.98 14.32
C ASP A 307 1.37 8.35 14.57
N THR A 308 0.91 9.50 14.05
CA THR A 308 -0.52 9.88 14.14
C THR A 308 -1.45 8.82 13.51
N ALA A 309 -1.07 8.23 12.38
CA ALA A 309 -1.86 7.17 11.73
C ALA A 309 -1.74 5.84 12.47
N VAL A 310 -0.54 5.47 12.93
CA VAL A 310 -0.34 4.25 13.72
C VAL A 310 -1.15 4.31 15.00
N GLN A 311 -1.07 5.41 15.76
CA GLN A 311 -1.84 5.61 16.99
C GLN A 311 -3.35 5.62 16.73
N LEU A 312 -3.81 6.22 15.62
CA LEU A 312 -5.21 6.18 15.24
C LEU A 312 -5.71 4.74 15.06
N LEU A 313 -4.92 3.89 14.39
CA LEU A 313 -5.33 2.51 14.09
C LEU A 313 -5.20 1.57 15.30
N LEU A 314 -4.29 1.86 16.25
CA LEU A 314 -4.08 1.08 17.47
C LEU A 314 -5.02 1.44 18.61
N THR A 315 -5.47 2.71 18.70
CA THR A 315 -6.23 3.17 19.86
C THR A 315 -7.56 2.46 20.03
N GLN A 316 -7.87 2.10 21.27
CA GLN A 316 -9.19 1.56 21.68
C GLN A 316 -10.06 2.66 22.33
N ASN A 317 -9.55 3.89 22.45
CA ASN A 317 -10.26 5.01 23.04
C ASN A 317 -10.94 5.86 21.95
N GLU A 318 -12.26 5.98 22.00
CA GLU A 318 -13.04 6.71 21.00
C GLU A 318 -12.72 8.22 20.97
N GLU A 319 -12.47 8.85 22.11
CA GLU A 319 -12.15 10.28 22.18
C GLU A 319 -10.78 10.57 21.57
N GLN A 320 -9.78 9.72 21.86
CA GLN A 320 -8.47 9.80 21.23
C GLN A 320 -8.56 9.56 19.72
N ALA A 321 -9.36 8.58 19.28
CA ALA A 321 -9.58 8.29 17.87
C ALA A 321 -10.18 9.52 17.13
N GLU A 322 -11.18 10.18 17.71
CA GLU A 322 -11.76 11.40 17.12
C GLU A 322 -10.74 12.53 17.02
N SER A 323 -9.92 12.74 18.05
CA SER A 323 -8.87 13.76 18.03
C SER A 323 -7.83 13.52 16.93
N LEU A 324 -7.32 12.27 16.83
CA LEU A 324 -6.34 11.88 15.81
C LEU A 324 -6.92 11.94 14.38
N ALA A 325 -8.17 11.49 14.21
CA ALA A 325 -8.84 11.57 12.91
C ALA A 325 -9.07 13.02 12.46
N ALA A 326 -9.41 13.92 13.40
CA ALA A 326 -9.55 15.36 13.11
C ALA A 326 -8.20 16.01 12.74
N GLU A 327 -7.11 15.58 13.35
CA GLU A 327 -5.74 16.00 12.97
C GLU A 327 -5.41 15.56 11.55
N ILE A 328 -5.63 14.28 11.23
CA ILE A 328 -5.43 13.74 9.88
C ILE A 328 -6.27 14.48 8.83
N GLU A 329 -7.51 14.84 9.14
CA GLU A 329 -8.34 15.62 8.20
C GLU A 329 -7.76 17.00 7.94
N LYS A 330 -7.18 17.67 8.96
CA LYS A 330 -6.47 18.94 8.78
C LYS A 330 -5.25 18.78 7.88
N LEU A 331 -4.44 17.72 8.10
CA LEU A 331 -3.31 17.40 7.24
C LEU A 331 -3.75 17.12 5.80
N ASN A 332 -4.84 16.37 5.61
CA ASN A 332 -5.37 16.09 4.29
C ASN A 332 -5.91 17.35 3.57
N ALA A 333 -6.52 18.27 4.30
CA ALA A 333 -6.93 19.57 3.77
C ALA A 333 -5.71 20.40 3.34
N GLU A 334 -4.66 20.45 4.15
CA GLU A 334 -3.41 21.15 3.84
C GLU A 334 -2.69 20.53 2.63
N ARG A 335 -2.62 19.20 2.56
CA ARG A 335 -2.08 18.51 1.38
C ARG A 335 -2.81 18.94 0.10
N ARG A 336 -4.15 19.00 0.14
CA ARG A 336 -4.94 19.44 -1.03
C ARG A 336 -4.63 20.88 -1.41
N ARG A 337 -4.50 21.77 -0.42
CA ARG A 337 -4.13 23.17 -0.64
C ARG A 337 -2.77 23.30 -1.31
N ILE A 338 -1.76 22.56 -0.82
CA ILE A 338 -0.42 22.55 -1.40
C ILE A 338 -0.47 22.01 -2.84
N GLU A 339 -1.23 20.95 -3.07
CA GLU A 339 -1.40 20.33 -4.39
C GLU A 339 -2.06 21.29 -5.40
N GLU A 340 -3.06 22.07 -4.96
CA GLU A 340 -3.71 23.10 -5.78
C GLU A 340 -2.73 24.24 -6.14
N LEU A 341 -1.89 24.67 -5.20
CA LEU A 341 -0.85 25.68 -5.45
C LEU A 341 0.15 25.19 -6.49
N ILE A 342 0.72 23.99 -6.31
CA ILE A 342 1.67 23.40 -7.27
C ILE A 342 0.99 23.24 -8.64
N SER A 343 -0.27 22.82 -8.68
CA SER A 343 -1.01 22.69 -9.94
C SER A 343 -1.18 24.02 -10.65
N ALA A 344 -1.52 25.10 -9.93
CA ALA A 344 -1.67 26.43 -10.50
C ALA A 344 -0.33 26.95 -11.04
N GLU A 345 0.75 26.79 -10.31
CA GLU A 345 2.10 27.22 -10.74
C GLU A 345 2.60 26.42 -11.94
N THR A 346 2.37 25.09 -11.96
CA THR A 346 2.74 24.25 -13.11
C THR A 346 1.94 24.63 -14.38
N GLU A 347 0.66 24.97 -14.25
CA GLU A 347 -0.14 25.47 -15.38
C GLU A 347 0.36 26.81 -15.88
N GLU A 348 0.75 27.71 -14.98
CA GLU A 348 1.34 29.00 -15.33
C GLU A 348 2.69 28.82 -16.06
N LEU A 349 3.54 27.88 -15.60
CA LEU A 349 4.79 27.53 -16.28
C LEU A 349 4.54 27.03 -17.70
N LEU A 350 3.56 26.16 -17.90
CA LEU A 350 3.19 25.63 -19.21
C LEU A 350 2.60 26.71 -20.12
N ARG A 351 1.89 27.68 -19.57
CA ARG A 351 1.38 28.84 -20.29
C ARG A 351 2.50 29.76 -20.75
N LYS A 352 3.50 29.99 -19.88
CA LYS A 352 4.68 30.82 -20.19
C LYS A 352 5.66 30.15 -21.15
N LYS A 353 5.77 28.81 -21.08
CA LYS A 353 6.70 28.01 -21.89
C LYS A 353 5.96 26.84 -22.57
N PRO A 354 5.14 27.11 -23.61
CA PRO A 354 4.37 26.08 -24.30
C PRO A 354 5.25 24.98 -24.94
N SER A 355 6.54 25.28 -25.19
CA SER A 355 7.49 24.29 -25.70
C SER A 355 7.66 23.06 -24.81
N LEU A 356 7.42 23.19 -23.50
CA LEU A 356 7.44 22.05 -22.56
C LEU A 356 6.40 20.98 -22.91
N LEU A 357 5.26 21.39 -23.49
CA LEU A 357 4.22 20.45 -23.95
C LEU A 357 4.66 19.64 -25.18
N HIS A 358 5.66 20.09 -25.92
CA HIS A 358 6.22 19.40 -27.09
C HIS A 358 7.42 18.51 -26.74
N SER A 359 7.97 18.62 -25.55
CA SER A 359 9.06 17.77 -25.07
C SER A 359 8.60 16.30 -24.92
N ARG A 360 9.54 15.36 -25.10
CA ARG A 360 9.26 13.92 -24.87
C ARG A 360 8.98 13.63 -23.41
N ILE A 361 9.74 14.27 -22.53
CA ILE A 361 9.54 14.25 -21.07
C ILE A 361 9.23 15.68 -20.64
N MET A 362 8.17 15.87 -19.91
CA MET A 362 7.77 17.17 -19.37
C MET A 362 8.49 17.39 -18.04
N THR A 363 9.42 18.35 -18.01
CA THR A 363 10.16 18.71 -16.80
C THR A 363 9.66 20.05 -16.28
N LEU A 364 9.08 20.04 -15.09
CA LEU A 364 8.53 21.21 -14.42
C LEU A 364 9.37 21.49 -13.16
N VAL A 365 9.86 22.70 -13.05
CA VAL A 365 10.73 23.12 -11.95
C VAL A 365 10.09 24.31 -11.26
N GLY A 366 10.03 24.26 -9.94
CA GLY A 366 9.58 25.36 -9.10
C GLY A 366 10.39 25.44 -7.82
N ASP A 367 10.24 26.56 -7.13
CA ASP A 367 10.93 26.81 -5.88
C ASP A 367 10.04 26.41 -4.69
N ASP A 368 10.62 25.79 -3.68
CA ASP A 368 10.00 25.43 -2.41
C ASP A 368 8.69 24.59 -2.51
N TRP A 369 8.54 23.84 -3.59
CA TRP A 369 7.43 22.89 -3.67
C TRP A 369 7.61 21.75 -2.67
N HIS A 370 6.55 21.44 -1.92
CA HIS A 370 6.61 20.44 -0.88
C HIS A 370 6.91 19.04 -1.44
N LEU A 371 8.03 18.45 -0.99
CA LEU A 371 8.56 17.17 -1.51
C LEU A 371 7.58 16.00 -1.35
N GLY A 372 6.79 15.97 -0.28
CA GLY A 372 5.75 14.95 -0.07
C GLY A 372 4.58 15.03 -1.07
N VAL A 373 4.43 16.15 -1.82
CA VAL A 373 3.30 16.42 -2.72
C VAL A 373 3.69 16.41 -4.19
N ILE A 374 4.96 16.73 -4.54
CA ILE A 374 5.39 16.80 -5.96
C ILE A 374 5.15 15.48 -6.73
N GLY A 375 5.21 14.32 -6.05
CA GLY A 375 4.93 13.02 -6.67
C GLY A 375 3.47 12.87 -7.11
N ILE A 376 2.52 13.43 -6.34
CA ILE A 376 1.10 13.46 -6.69
C ILE A 376 0.91 14.40 -7.90
N SER A 377 1.55 15.56 -7.87
CA SER A 377 1.50 16.53 -8.97
C SER A 377 2.07 15.93 -10.26
N ALA A 378 3.19 15.18 -10.20
CA ALA A 378 3.75 14.48 -11.36
C ALA A 378 2.77 13.46 -11.94
N ALA A 379 2.11 12.66 -11.11
CA ALA A 379 1.09 11.69 -11.55
C ALA A 379 -0.08 12.39 -12.26
N ARG A 380 -0.61 13.48 -11.69
CA ARG A 380 -1.68 14.28 -12.34
C ARG A 380 -1.27 14.85 -13.70
N MET A 381 -0.01 15.28 -13.83
CA MET A 381 0.49 15.79 -15.12
C MET A 381 0.57 14.67 -16.16
N VAL A 382 1.02 13.47 -15.77
CA VAL A 382 1.01 12.28 -16.64
C VAL A 382 -0.41 11.94 -17.08
N ASP A 383 -1.36 11.91 -16.16
CA ASP A 383 -2.78 11.62 -16.47
C ASP A 383 -3.39 12.64 -17.41
N ARG A 384 -3.07 13.92 -17.22
CA ARG A 384 -3.63 15.01 -18.03
C ARG A 384 -3.03 15.08 -19.44
N TYR A 385 -1.71 14.91 -19.54
CA TYR A 385 -0.98 15.15 -20.79
C TYR A 385 -0.53 13.87 -21.51
N ARG A 386 -0.67 12.70 -20.84
CA ARG A 386 -0.29 11.38 -21.38
C ARG A 386 1.18 11.34 -21.83
N LYS A 387 2.05 11.94 -21.03
CA LYS A 387 3.50 12.00 -21.25
C LYS A 387 4.24 11.76 -19.94
N PRO A 388 5.44 11.19 -19.97
CA PRO A 388 6.30 11.16 -18.80
C PRO A 388 6.51 12.56 -18.24
N CYS A 389 6.43 12.70 -16.94
CA CYS A 389 6.58 13.99 -16.27
C CYS A 389 7.52 13.88 -15.06
N MET A 390 8.37 14.87 -14.92
CA MET A 390 9.23 15.11 -13.77
C MET A 390 8.87 16.46 -13.15
N VAL A 391 8.55 16.47 -11.87
CA VAL A 391 8.29 17.67 -11.08
C VAL A 391 9.41 17.82 -10.08
N ILE A 392 10.11 18.95 -10.14
CA ILE A 392 11.33 19.22 -9.37
C ILE A 392 11.09 20.44 -8.49
N SER A 393 11.42 20.30 -7.21
CA SER A 393 11.48 21.38 -6.23
C SER A 393 12.92 21.80 -6.00
N CYS A 394 13.20 23.08 -6.08
CA CYS A 394 14.49 23.67 -5.72
C CYS A 394 14.35 24.38 -4.37
N SER A 395 15.12 23.96 -3.37
CA SER A 395 15.15 24.57 -2.04
C SER A 395 16.57 24.49 -1.49
N ASP A 396 17.07 25.55 -0.85
CA ASP A 396 18.39 25.63 -0.23
C ASP A 396 19.57 25.20 -1.16
N GLY A 397 19.46 25.50 -2.46
CA GLY A 397 20.46 25.12 -3.45
C GLY A 397 20.45 23.63 -3.85
N ILE A 398 19.50 22.86 -3.37
CA ILE A 398 19.31 21.44 -3.71
C ILE A 398 18.07 21.29 -4.57
N ALA A 399 18.19 20.53 -5.67
CA ALA A 399 17.06 20.15 -6.51
C ALA A 399 16.65 18.69 -6.22
N ARG A 400 15.40 18.49 -5.81
CA ARG A 400 14.81 17.17 -5.61
C ARG A 400 13.56 17.03 -6.45
N GLY A 401 13.36 15.86 -7.07
CA GLY A 401 12.25 15.67 -7.98
C GLY A 401 11.56 14.33 -7.82
N SER A 402 10.33 14.27 -8.33
CA SER A 402 9.58 13.03 -8.50
C SER A 402 9.17 12.90 -9.95
N ALA A 403 9.36 11.71 -10.52
CA ALA A 403 9.00 11.42 -11.89
C ALA A 403 7.88 10.36 -11.95
N ARG A 404 7.04 10.47 -12.96
CA ARG A 404 6.02 9.48 -13.31
C ARG A 404 6.03 9.27 -14.81
N SER A 405 5.71 8.05 -15.23
CA SER A 405 5.75 7.66 -16.64
C SER A 405 4.41 7.20 -17.18
N VAL A 406 4.38 6.90 -18.46
CA VAL A 406 3.29 6.25 -19.18
C VAL A 406 3.65 4.80 -19.46
N GLU A 407 2.66 3.98 -19.74
CA GLU A 407 2.87 2.59 -20.18
C GLU A 407 3.84 2.52 -21.37
N GLY A 408 4.78 1.57 -21.31
CA GLY A 408 5.78 1.33 -22.35
C GLY A 408 7.01 2.24 -22.31
N PHE A 409 7.14 3.13 -21.31
CA PHE A 409 8.33 3.94 -21.10
C PHE A 409 8.83 3.83 -19.66
N SER A 410 9.90 3.07 -19.43
CA SER A 410 10.55 2.99 -18.11
C SER A 410 11.37 4.23 -17.83
N ILE A 411 11.30 4.71 -16.58
CA ILE A 411 12.13 5.82 -16.05
C ILE A 411 13.04 5.34 -14.91
N ILE A 412 13.06 4.04 -14.68
CA ILE A 412 13.93 3.34 -13.72
C ILE A 412 15.06 2.70 -14.48
#